data_c4ca960619d55f8bd1ef5a57751cabd9
#
_entry.id   c4ca960619d55f8bd1ef5a57751cabd9
#
_cell.length_a   1.000
_cell.length_b   1.000
_cell.length_c   1.000
_cell.angle_alpha   90.00
_cell.angle_beta   90.00
_cell.angle_gamma   90.00
#
_symmetry.space_group_name_H-M   'P 1'
#
loop_
_entity.id
_entity.type
_entity.pdbx_description
1 polymer ?
#
loop_
_entity_poly.entity_id
_entity_poly.type
_entity_poly.pdbx_seq_one_letter_code
_entity_poly.pdbx_strand_id
1 'polypeptide(L)'
;MLKSRKLFPTALLTLLVAAFSLPAPALANHTQATYFEATPLLLSSTTRAATIAQLQRLGVRALRVELSWHDVAPGSNSATKPAFDATDPNAYGWGAYDAIVTEAARLHWKVLLTVTSPAPRWATSNKKAPYVTRPDPKDFQEFMTAVGRHYGAGVTYSIWNEANHPAFLMPQWNSNGTPASPRIYRGLYQAGYTGLQAAISSPTVLFGETAPTGYSKVNVHREHSRALLHDVAPLAFLREALCLNSHYRKSGSCSLLPMSGYAHHAYTIAAGPHYVDPNRDDVAIGTLSRLSNALGKAAAAHAIPANLPIWLTEFGVQSKPNRFLGVSVAQQAEFDAIAEQIAWSNPRVVAFSQYLLRDDPVGGAPGASVHGGTVGFQTGLEYVNGKPKPLYASWPVPLTATKSHGGFSLWGYVRNATGPTTVTVLVRLKGSHSYRTLKTVTTNSLGYWTLGTSARGQFFRVRWTSPEGVRYEGPPIK
;
A
#
# COMPACT_ATOMS: atom_id res chain seq x y z
N MET A 1 84.37 -13.28 -38.91
CA MET A 1 83.89 -13.61 -37.57
C MET A 1 82.86 -12.59 -37.15
N LEU A 2 81.57 -12.83 -37.39
CA LEU A 2 80.43 -11.96 -36.96
C LEU A 2 79.73 -12.65 -35.83
N LYS A 3 79.62 -12.01 -34.65
CA LYS A 3 78.84 -12.46 -33.50
C LYS A 3 77.38 -12.03 -33.67
N SER A 4 76.52 -12.98 -33.76
CA SER A 4 75.04 -12.76 -33.73
C SER A 4 74.59 -12.40 -32.32
N ARG A 5 73.90 -11.25 -32.16
CA ARG A 5 73.20 -10.85 -30.96
C ARG A 5 71.75 -11.41 -31.04
N LYS A 6 71.34 -12.22 -30.06
CA LYS A 6 70.01 -12.68 -29.88
C LYS A 6 69.19 -11.58 -29.17
N LEU A 7 68.12 -11.11 -29.80
CA LEU A 7 67.13 -10.24 -29.23
C LEU A 7 66.06 -11.12 -28.45
N PHE A 8 65.82 -10.80 -27.17
CA PHE A 8 64.79 -11.35 -26.41
C PHE A 8 63.50 -10.48 -26.56
N PRO A 9 62.32 -11.04 -26.79
CA PRO A 9 61.11 -10.24 -26.81
C PRO A 9 60.61 -9.99 -25.37
N THR A 10 60.42 -8.69 -25.03
CA THR A 10 59.85 -8.21 -23.82
C THR A 10 58.32 -8.43 -23.90
N ALA A 11 57.79 -9.37 -23.15
CA ALA A 11 56.35 -9.55 -23.04
C ALA A 11 55.76 -8.45 -22.16
N LEU A 12 54.92 -7.58 -22.75
CA LEU A 12 54.14 -6.57 -22.05
C LEU A 12 52.92 -7.23 -21.41
N LEU A 13 52.93 -7.40 -20.08
CA LEU A 13 51.83 -7.95 -19.31
C LEU A 13 50.78 -6.84 -19.06
N THR A 14 49.71 -6.81 -19.87
CA THR A 14 48.61 -5.88 -19.69
C THR A 14 47.73 -6.38 -18.54
N LEU A 15 47.81 -5.73 -17.38
CA LEU A 15 46.90 -5.98 -16.25
C LEU A 15 45.51 -5.41 -16.59
N LEU A 16 44.55 -6.28 -16.89
CA LEU A 16 43.13 -5.90 -16.98
C LEU A 16 42.60 -5.72 -15.55
N VAL A 17 42.51 -4.47 -15.08
CA VAL A 17 41.76 -4.14 -13.84
C VAL A 17 40.27 -4.21 -14.16
N ALA A 18 39.65 -5.33 -13.82
CA ALA A 18 38.20 -5.42 -13.81
C ALA A 18 37.68 -4.53 -12.68
N ALA A 19 37.21 -3.34 -13.03
CA ALA A 19 36.45 -2.49 -12.11
C ALA A 19 35.14 -3.18 -11.78
N PHE A 20 35.09 -3.86 -10.64
CA PHE A 20 33.81 -4.25 -10.04
C PHE A 20 33.07 -2.97 -9.64
N SER A 21 32.14 -2.53 -10.49
CA SER A 21 31.17 -1.52 -10.12
C SER A 21 30.26 -2.13 -9.03
N LEU A 22 30.54 -1.82 -7.77
CA LEU A 22 29.60 -2.07 -6.70
C LEU A 22 28.30 -1.34 -7.09
N PRO A 23 27.13 -2.02 -7.02
CA PRO A 23 25.88 -1.33 -7.27
C PRO A 23 25.79 -0.14 -6.31
N ALA A 24 25.60 1.06 -6.86
CA ALA A 24 25.37 2.24 -6.06
C ALA A 24 24.19 1.95 -5.11
N PRO A 25 24.26 2.34 -3.83
CA PRO A 25 23.15 2.17 -2.92
C PRO A 25 21.92 2.82 -3.54
N ALA A 26 20.82 2.06 -3.62
CA ALA A 26 19.55 2.57 -4.11
C ALA A 26 19.19 3.82 -3.30
N LEU A 27 19.07 4.97 -3.97
CA LEU A 27 18.69 6.21 -3.30
C LEU A 27 17.24 6.06 -2.80
N ALA A 28 17.02 6.38 -1.54
CA ALA A 28 15.69 6.39 -0.94
C ALA A 28 14.76 7.34 -1.70
N ASN A 29 13.45 7.02 -1.73
CA ASN A 29 12.48 7.89 -2.37
C ASN A 29 12.14 9.08 -1.46
N HIS A 30 12.82 10.19 -1.66
CA HIS A 30 12.62 11.41 -0.86
C HIS A 30 11.30 12.15 -1.16
N THR A 31 10.48 11.66 -2.12
CA THR A 31 9.20 12.29 -2.51
C THR A 31 7.98 11.46 -2.14
N GLN A 32 8.15 10.41 -1.32
CA GLN A 32 7.07 9.52 -0.92
C GLN A 32 5.94 10.30 -0.24
N ALA A 33 4.70 10.11 -0.74
CA ALA A 33 3.50 10.68 -0.14
C ALA A 33 2.93 9.73 0.91
N THR A 34 2.43 10.28 2.02
CA THR A 34 1.72 9.50 3.03
C THR A 34 0.22 9.68 2.84
N TYR A 35 -0.47 8.58 2.59
CA TYR A 35 -1.91 8.49 2.53
C TYR A 35 -2.48 7.98 3.84
N PHE A 36 -3.77 8.24 4.05
CA PHE A 36 -4.47 7.77 5.24
C PHE A 36 -5.86 7.28 4.87
N GLU A 37 -6.28 6.16 5.45
CA GLU A 37 -7.62 5.66 5.29
C GLU A 37 -8.43 5.73 6.57
N ALA A 38 -9.58 6.37 6.47
CA ALA A 38 -10.59 6.46 7.52
C ALA A 38 -11.99 6.47 6.91
N THR A 39 -12.18 5.77 5.78
CA THR A 39 -13.37 5.82 4.94
C THR A 39 -14.68 5.66 5.75
N PRO A 40 -14.86 4.67 6.65
CA PRO A 40 -16.10 4.54 7.41
C PRO A 40 -16.43 5.75 8.29
N LEU A 41 -15.42 6.37 8.92
CA LEU A 41 -15.61 7.57 9.75
C LEU A 41 -15.88 8.82 8.91
N LEU A 42 -15.33 8.88 7.69
CA LEU A 42 -15.50 10.00 6.77
C LEU A 42 -16.84 9.95 6.02
N LEU A 43 -17.36 8.77 5.71
CA LEU A 43 -18.69 8.61 5.08
C LEU A 43 -19.81 9.05 6.02
N SER A 44 -19.68 8.85 7.33
CA SER A 44 -20.68 9.27 8.31
C SER A 44 -20.68 10.80 8.47
N SER A 45 -21.83 11.43 8.24
CA SER A 45 -22.03 12.87 8.45
C SER A 45 -21.82 13.30 9.90
N THR A 46 -22.05 12.41 10.87
CA THR A 46 -21.91 12.70 12.29
C THR A 46 -20.45 12.71 12.77
N THR A 47 -19.56 11.95 12.10
CA THR A 47 -18.15 11.84 12.50
C THR A 47 -17.17 12.57 11.57
N ARG A 48 -17.58 12.87 10.33
CA ARG A 48 -16.71 13.43 9.28
C ARG A 48 -15.94 14.65 9.72
N ALA A 49 -16.61 15.69 10.21
CA ALA A 49 -15.96 16.95 10.58
C ALA A 49 -14.90 16.76 11.69
N ALA A 50 -15.24 15.98 12.72
CA ALA A 50 -14.32 15.66 13.82
C ALA A 50 -13.13 14.81 13.33
N THR A 51 -13.38 13.85 12.45
CA THR A 51 -12.35 13.00 11.83
C THR A 51 -11.38 13.84 10.99
N ILE A 52 -11.87 14.74 10.15
CA ILE A 52 -11.02 15.61 9.34
C ILE A 52 -10.15 16.50 10.22
N ALA A 53 -10.73 17.15 11.23
CA ALA A 53 -9.97 17.97 12.17
C ALA A 53 -8.88 17.15 12.90
N GLN A 54 -9.14 15.89 13.20
CA GLN A 54 -8.18 14.98 13.81
C GLN A 54 -7.05 14.61 12.84
N LEU A 55 -7.40 14.26 11.60
CA LEU A 55 -6.43 13.93 10.56
C LEU A 55 -5.51 15.13 10.23
N GLN A 56 -6.05 16.36 10.23
CA GLN A 56 -5.24 17.57 10.09
C GLN A 56 -4.19 17.69 11.21
N ARG A 57 -4.59 17.48 12.48
CA ARG A 57 -3.65 17.51 13.61
C ARG A 57 -2.58 16.41 13.52
N LEU A 58 -2.93 15.27 12.91
CA LEU A 58 -2.00 14.17 12.65
C LEU A 58 -1.07 14.41 11.44
N GLY A 59 -1.26 15.52 10.71
CA GLY A 59 -0.45 15.87 9.54
C GLY A 59 -0.84 15.16 8.26
N VAL A 60 -2.05 14.60 8.19
CA VAL A 60 -2.57 13.97 6.97
C VAL A 60 -2.82 15.03 5.90
N ARG A 61 -2.38 14.74 4.68
CA ARG A 61 -2.54 15.60 3.48
C ARG A 61 -2.95 14.80 2.24
N ALA A 62 -3.27 13.53 2.42
CA ALA A 62 -3.76 12.68 1.36
C ALA A 62 -4.66 11.58 1.94
N LEU A 63 -5.74 11.28 1.27
CA LEU A 63 -6.71 10.25 1.66
C LEU A 63 -6.76 9.15 0.62
N ARG A 64 -6.83 7.90 1.07
CA ARG A 64 -7.41 6.81 0.30
C ARG A 64 -8.88 6.68 0.68
N VAL A 65 -9.74 6.60 -0.31
CA VAL A 65 -11.20 6.49 -0.14
C VAL A 65 -11.68 5.31 -0.97
N GLU A 66 -12.26 4.32 -0.33
CA GLU A 66 -12.91 3.21 -1.03
C GLU A 66 -14.32 3.63 -1.45
N LEU A 67 -14.58 3.60 -2.76
CA LEU A 67 -15.88 3.85 -3.36
C LEU A 67 -16.51 2.53 -3.77
N SER A 68 -17.52 2.11 -3.01
CA SER A 68 -18.30 0.91 -3.29
C SER A 68 -19.23 1.13 -4.48
N TRP A 69 -19.07 0.34 -5.54
CA TRP A 69 -19.98 0.42 -6.70
C TRP A 69 -21.44 0.14 -6.32
N HIS A 70 -21.66 -0.84 -5.43
CA HIS A 70 -22.97 -1.19 -4.94
C HIS A 70 -23.67 -0.03 -4.23
N ASP A 71 -22.92 0.73 -3.42
CA ASP A 71 -23.52 1.73 -2.53
C ASP A 71 -24.00 2.98 -3.28
N VAL A 72 -23.39 3.26 -4.44
CA VAL A 72 -23.75 4.43 -5.26
C VAL A 72 -24.71 4.09 -6.41
N ALA A 73 -24.78 2.83 -6.82
CA ALA A 73 -25.52 2.42 -8.01
C ALA A 73 -27.02 2.38 -7.78
N PRO A 74 -27.86 2.83 -8.75
CA PRO A 74 -29.30 2.72 -8.66
C PRO A 74 -29.75 1.27 -8.63
N GLY A 75 -30.73 0.96 -7.77
CA GLY A 75 -31.31 -0.37 -7.64
C GLY A 75 -30.31 -1.49 -7.39
N SER A 76 -29.24 -1.22 -6.66
CA SER A 76 -28.09 -2.12 -6.45
C SER A 76 -28.48 -3.52 -5.93
N ASN A 77 -29.58 -3.64 -5.19
CA ASN A 77 -30.11 -4.91 -4.68
C ASN A 77 -31.04 -5.64 -5.66
N SER A 78 -31.40 -5.02 -6.80
CA SER A 78 -32.22 -5.66 -7.82
C SER A 78 -31.44 -6.76 -8.56
N ALA A 79 -32.11 -7.84 -8.92
CA ALA A 79 -31.52 -8.87 -9.79
C ALA A 79 -31.45 -8.43 -11.27
N THR A 80 -32.28 -7.46 -11.64
CA THR A 80 -32.36 -6.90 -13.00
C THR A 80 -31.86 -5.46 -12.98
N LYS A 81 -31.00 -5.11 -13.96
CA LYS A 81 -30.49 -3.74 -14.12
C LYS A 81 -31.68 -2.78 -14.36
N PRO A 82 -31.81 -1.70 -13.58
CA PRO A 82 -32.80 -0.66 -13.86
C PRO A 82 -32.55 -0.01 -15.23
N ALA A 83 -33.57 0.60 -15.81
CA ALA A 83 -33.43 1.40 -17.02
C ALA A 83 -32.86 2.78 -16.67
N PHE A 84 -31.59 3.01 -16.98
CA PHE A 84 -30.90 4.32 -16.80
C PHE A 84 -29.68 4.39 -17.72
N ASP A 85 -29.21 5.60 -18.03
CA ASP A 85 -27.90 5.80 -18.67
C ASP A 85 -26.81 5.59 -17.63
N ALA A 86 -26.11 4.45 -17.72
CA ALA A 86 -25.07 4.08 -16.76
C ALA A 86 -23.77 4.90 -16.94
N THR A 87 -23.68 5.77 -17.98
CA THR A 87 -22.58 6.69 -18.17
C THR A 87 -22.89 8.11 -17.63
N ASP A 88 -24.15 8.38 -17.24
CA ASP A 88 -24.57 9.65 -16.66
C ASP A 88 -24.25 9.67 -15.16
N PRO A 89 -23.37 10.57 -14.69
CA PRO A 89 -23.07 10.67 -13.27
C PRO A 89 -24.28 11.03 -12.41
N ASN A 90 -25.30 11.71 -12.95
CA ASN A 90 -26.49 12.08 -12.19
C ASN A 90 -27.38 10.88 -11.83
N ALA A 91 -27.14 9.70 -12.42
CA ALA A 91 -27.86 8.48 -12.11
C ALA A 91 -27.42 7.80 -10.81
N TYR A 92 -26.32 8.25 -10.19
CA TYR A 92 -25.67 7.63 -9.04
C TYR A 92 -25.78 8.47 -7.76
N GLY A 93 -25.71 7.81 -6.60
CA GLY A 93 -25.80 8.46 -5.28
C GLY A 93 -24.43 8.79 -4.66
N TRP A 94 -23.74 9.83 -5.11
CA TRP A 94 -22.38 10.17 -4.66
C TRP A 94 -22.30 10.83 -3.27
N GLY A 95 -23.37 11.40 -2.79
CA GLY A 95 -23.46 12.36 -1.67
C GLY A 95 -22.47 12.25 -0.52
N ALA A 96 -22.28 11.04 0.04
CA ALA A 96 -21.34 10.86 1.14
C ALA A 96 -19.87 10.95 0.68
N TYR A 97 -19.57 10.47 -0.52
CA TYR A 97 -18.24 10.54 -1.15
C TYR A 97 -17.90 11.95 -1.60
N ASP A 98 -18.86 12.66 -2.18
CA ASP A 98 -18.71 14.08 -2.58
C ASP A 98 -18.30 14.95 -1.41
N ALA A 99 -18.91 14.73 -0.26
CA ALA A 99 -18.56 15.47 0.94
C ALA A 99 -17.10 15.24 1.39
N ILE A 100 -16.54 14.04 1.16
CA ILE A 100 -15.13 13.75 1.46
C ILE A 100 -14.22 14.43 0.42
N VAL A 101 -14.51 14.26 -0.87
CA VAL A 101 -13.67 14.79 -1.96
C VAL A 101 -13.68 16.32 -1.96
N THR A 102 -14.84 16.94 -1.73
CA THR A 102 -14.98 18.39 -1.60
C THR A 102 -14.16 18.94 -0.44
N GLU A 103 -14.20 18.27 0.72
CA GLU A 103 -13.45 18.72 1.89
C GLU A 103 -11.93 18.49 1.69
N ALA A 104 -11.53 17.39 1.08
CA ALA A 104 -10.14 17.16 0.70
C ALA A 104 -9.64 18.24 -0.27
N ALA A 105 -10.42 18.61 -1.27
CA ALA A 105 -10.09 19.68 -2.21
C ALA A 105 -9.96 21.04 -1.51
N ARG A 106 -10.88 21.39 -0.61
CA ARG A 106 -10.82 22.61 0.22
C ARG A 106 -9.54 22.68 1.06
N LEU A 107 -9.05 21.53 1.52
CA LEU A 107 -7.81 21.41 2.31
C LEU A 107 -6.57 21.19 1.46
N HIS A 108 -6.69 21.20 0.13
CA HIS A 108 -5.61 20.86 -0.81
C HIS A 108 -4.99 19.48 -0.56
N TRP A 109 -5.79 18.52 -0.08
CA TRP A 109 -5.38 17.14 0.10
C TRP A 109 -5.52 16.34 -1.18
N LYS A 110 -4.61 15.41 -1.40
CA LYS A 110 -4.69 14.45 -2.50
C LYS A 110 -5.73 13.37 -2.15
N VAL A 111 -6.43 12.88 -3.17
CA VAL A 111 -7.35 11.75 -3.04
C VAL A 111 -6.93 10.62 -3.96
N LEU A 112 -6.80 9.44 -3.41
CA LEU A 112 -6.78 8.17 -4.13
C LEU A 112 -8.16 7.55 -3.97
N LEU A 113 -8.91 7.44 -5.05
CA LEU A 113 -10.25 6.88 -5.09
C LEU A 113 -10.15 5.42 -5.58
N THR A 114 -10.33 4.47 -4.68
CA THR A 114 -10.38 3.04 -4.99
C THR A 114 -11.80 2.64 -5.30
N VAL A 115 -12.10 2.44 -6.58
CA VAL A 115 -13.44 2.03 -7.04
C VAL A 115 -13.54 0.51 -6.98
N THR A 116 -14.41 -0.03 -6.10
CA THR A 116 -14.33 -1.43 -5.71
C THR A 116 -15.70 -2.12 -5.51
N SER A 117 -15.63 -3.41 -5.14
CA SER A 117 -16.76 -4.24 -4.70
C SER A 117 -17.40 -3.74 -3.39
N PRO A 118 -18.61 -4.22 -3.06
CA PRO A 118 -19.46 -5.08 -3.86
C PRO A 118 -19.90 -4.43 -5.16
N ALA A 119 -20.15 -5.23 -6.19
CA ALA A 119 -20.85 -4.75 -7.37
C ALA A 119 -22.37 -4.72 -7.12
N PRO A 120 -23.16 -3.97 -7.88
CA PRO A 120 -24.62 -4.12 -7.82
C PRO A 120 -25.02 -5.57 -8.17
N ARG A 121 -26.06 -6.06 -7.50
CA ARG A 121 -26.55 -7.43 -7.71
C ARG A 121 -26.80 -7.72 -9.20
N TRP A 122 -27.39 -6.77 -9.93
CA TRP A 122 -27.67 -6.93 -11.36
C TRP A 122 -26.41 -7.03 -12.23
N ALA A 123 -25.26 -6.53 -11.76
CA ALA A 123 -23.98 -6.58 -12.48
C ALA A 123 -23.11 -7.81 -12.13
N THR A 124 -23.62 -8.78 -11.35
CA THR A 124 -22.89 -10.01 -11.00
C THR A 124 -23.48 -11.24 -11.65
N SER A 125 -22.67 -12.28 -11.91
CA SER A 125 -23.12 -13.47 -12.61
C SER A 125 -24.05 -14.35 -11.77
N ASN A 126 -23.82 -14.48 -10.45
CA ASN A 126 -24.58 -15.40 -9.59
C ASN A 126 -25.70 -14.75 -8.81
N LYS A 127 -25.86 -13.43 -8.87
CA LYS A 127 -26.91 -12.66 -8.17
C LYS A 127 -27.01 -12.91 -6.66
N LYS A 128 -25.97 -13.45 -6.02
CA LYS A 128 -25.91 -13.80 -4.59
C LYS A 128 -24.95 -12.91 -3.85
N ALA A 129 -25.32 -12.49 -2.63
CA ALA A 129 -24.40 -11.78 -1.74
C ALA A 129 -23.13 -12.63 -1.48
N PRO A 130 -21.96 -12.00 -1.32
CA PRO A 130 -21.73 -10.56 -1.20
C PRO A 130 -21.54 -9.81 -2.54
N TYR A 131 -22.06 -10.30 -3.66
CA TYR A 131 -22.03 -9.66 -4.98
C TYR A 131 -20.64 -9.35 -5.52
N VAL A 132 -19.74 -10.31 -5.36
CA VAL A 132 -18.33 -10.23 -5.80
C VAL A 132 -18.00 -11.23 -6.93
N THR A 133 -19.00 -11.98 -7.39
CA THR A 133 -18.78 -13.09 -8.34
C THR A 133 -18.91 -12.62 -9.78
N ARG A 134 -17.77 -12.59 -10.49
CA ARG A 134 -17.70 -12.22 -11.92
C ARG A 134 -18.54 -10.96 -12.20
N PRO A 135 -18.17 -9.80 -11.68
CA PRO A 135 -18.81 -8.55 -12.07
C PRO A 135 -18.71 -8.36 -13.58
N ASP A 136 -19.72 -7.78 -14.19
CA ASP A 136 -19.77 -7.56 -15.63
C ASP A 136 -18.83 -6.43 -16.05
N PRO A 137 -17.84 -6.66 -16.93
CA PRO A 137 -16.89 -5.63 -17.33
C PRO A 137 -17.53 -4.49 -18.14
N LYS A 138 -18.60 -4.74 -18.91
CA LYS A 138 -19.28 -3.69 -19.67
C LYS A 138 -20.03 -2.76 -18.76
N ASP A 139 -20.80 -3.30 -17.82
CA ASP A 139 -21.48 -2.50 -16.79
C ASP A 139 -20.47 -1.70 -15.95
N PHE A 140 -19.33 -2.29 -15.62
CA PHE A 140 -18.26 -1.61 -14.90
C PHE A 140 -17.60 -0.49 -15.73
N GLN A 141 -17.41 -0.68 -17.04
CA GLN A 141 -16.90 0.37 -17.94
C GLN A 141 -17.85 1.58 -17.97
N GLU A 142 -19.15 1.36 -18.12
CA GLU A 142 -20.16 2.41 -18.11
C GLU A 142 -20.13 3.18 -16.78
N PHE A 143 -20.08 2.45 -15.67
CA PHE A 143 -19.94 3.05 -14.33
C PHE A 143 -18.67 3.88 -14.19
N MET A 144 -17.51 3.37 -14.63
CA MET A 144 -16.25 4.09 -14.55
C MET A 144 -16.21 5.32 -15.45
N THR A 145 -17.01 5.35 -16.53
CA THR A 145 -17.24 6.57 -17.32
C THR A 145 -17.99 7.61 -16.49
N ALA A 146 -19.03 7.21 -15.76
CA ALA A 146 -19.75 8.10 -14.85
C ALA A 146 -18.85 8.60 -13.72
N VAL A 147 -18.05 7.73 -13.10
CA VAL A 147 -17.05 8.10 -12.07
C VAL A 147 -16.06 9.14 -12.60
N GLY A 148 -15.53 8.92 -13.81
CA GLY A 148 -14.58 9.83 -14.44
C GLY A 148 -15.20 11.18 -14.78
N ARG A 149 -16.46 11.21 -15.25
CA ARG A 149 -17.21 12.45 -15.51
C ARG A 149 -17.51 13.22 -14.22
N HIS A 150 -17.74 12.50 -13.12
CA HIS A 150 -18.08 13.10 -11.83
C HIS A 150 -16.86 13.70 -11.11
N TYR A 151 -15.79 12.93 -10.94
CA TYR A 151 -14.62 13.35 -10.17
C TYR A 151 -13.49 13.97 -11.02
N GLY A 152 -13.46 13.73 -12.32
CA GLY A 152 -12.49 14.30 -13.23
C GLY A 152 -11.04 13.91 -12.95
N ALA A 153 -10.11 14.75 -13.41
CA ALA A 153 -8.65 14.52 -13.26
C ALA A 153 -8.10 14.93 -11.88
N GLY A 154 -8.96 15.40 -10.95
CA GLY A 154 -8.54 15.90 -9.62
C GLY A 154 -8.15 14.82 -8.63
N VAL A 155 -8.41 13.55 -8.95
CA VAL A 155 -8.13 12.38 -8.10
C VAL A 155 -7.27 11.36 -8.83
N THR A 156 -6.54 10.54 -8.07
CA THR A 156 -5.91 9.32 -8.57
C THR A 156 -6.92 8.18 -8.44
N TYR A 157 -7.06 7.35 -9.46
CA TYR A 157 -7.98 6.22 -9.45
C TYR A 157 -7.22 4.93 -9.20
N SER A 158 -7.81 4.05 -8.40
CA SER A 158 -7.42 2.64 -8.33
C SER A 158 -8.62 1.77 -8.69
N ILE A 159 -8.39 0.75 -9.49
CA ILE A 159 -9.45 -0.15 -9.95
C ILE A 159 -9.41 -1.41 -9.13
N TRP A 160 -10.47 -1.59 -8.32
CA TRP A 160 -10.72 -2.72 -7.44
C TRP A 160 -9.80 -2.81 -6.23
N ASN A 161 -10.35 -3.30 -5.12
CA ASN A 161 -9.61 -3.65 -3.92
C ASN A 161 -9.35 -5.16 -3.90
N GLU A 162 -8.15 -5.59 -3.54
CA GLU A 162 -7.70 -6.97 -3.30
C GLU A 162 -8.36 -8.03 -4.19
N ALA A 163 -8.28 -7.83 -5.51
CA ALA A 163 -8.88 -8.77 -6.47
C ALA A 163 -8.33 -10.20 -6.38
N ASN A 164 -7.22 -10.38 -5.67
CA ASN A 164 -6.62 -11.69 -5.36
C ASN A 164 -7.16 -12.31 -4.05
N HIS A 165 -8.17 -11.68 -3.40
CA HIS A 165 -8.80 -12.15 -2.18
C HIS A 165 -10.29 -12.45 -2.42
N PRO A 166 -10.86 -13.59 -1.88
CA PRO A 166 -12.22 -14.02 -2.17
C PRO A 166 -13.32 -13.10 -1.61
N ALA A 167 -13.01 -12.25 -0.62
CA ALA A 167 -13.96 -11.27 -0.11
C ALA A 167 -14.31 -10.20 -1.15
N PHE A 168 -13.43 -9.93 -2.12
CA PHE A 168 -13.59 -8.84 -3.07
C PHE A 168 -13.83 -9.29 -4.51
N LEU A 169 -13.33 -10.49 -4.90
CA LEU A 169 -13.53 -11.03 -6.25
C LEU A 169 -13.63 -12.56 -6.24
N MET A 170 -14.61 -13.10 -6.90
CA MET A 170 -14.84 -14.54 -7.04
C MET A 170 -15.15 -14.95 -8.49
N PRO A 171 -14.78 -16.17 -8.90
CA PRO A 171 -13.99 -17.16 -8.18
C PRO A 171 -12.49 -16.80 -8.18
N GLN A 172 -11.76 -17.21 -7.13
CA GLN A 172 -10.32 -17.06 -7.08
C GLN A 172 -9.61 -18.11 -7.96
N TRP A 173 -10.15 -19.31 -8.02
CA TRP A 173 -9.60 -20.45 -8.75
C TRP A 173 -10.64 -21.12 -9.63
N ASN A 174 -10.20 -21.70 -10.74
CA ASN A 174 -10.98 -22.60 -11.56
C ASN A 174 -11.05 -24.01 -10.92
N SER A 175 -12.01 -24.81 -11.34
CA SER A 175 -12.18 -26.19 -10.86
C SER A 175 -10.97 -27.10 -11.10
N ASN A 176 -10.09 -26.75 -12.02
CA ASN A 176 -8.83 -27.47 -12.29
C ASN A 176 -7.64 -26.94 -11.47
N GLY A 177 -7.85 -25.99 -10.53
CA GLY A 177 -6.79 -25.44 -9.67
C GLY A 177 -5.94 -24.35 -10.34
N THR A 178 -6.31 -23.86 -11.52
CA THR A 178 -5.66 -22.69 -12.12
C THR A 178 -6.29 -21.39 -11.60
N PRO A 179 -5.51 -20.28 -11.43
CA PRO A 179 -6.05 -19.00 -10.98
C PRO A 179 -7.11 -18.47 -11.96
N ALA A 180 -8.27 -18.05 -11.43
CA ALA A 180 -9.37 -17.45 -12.20
C ALA A 180 -9.43 -15.93 -12.03
N SER A 181 -9.27 -15.46 -10.77
CA SER A 181 -9.41 -14.03 -10.43
C SER A 181 -8.48 -13.11 -11.23
N PRO A 182 -7.22 -13.46 -11.56
CA PRO A 182 -6.35 -12.56 -12.31
C PRO A 182 -6.89 -12.18 -13.69
N ARG A 183 -7.52 -13.14 -14.37
CA ARG A 183 -8.11 -12.91 -15.71
C ARG A 183 -9.42 -12.12 -15.61
N ILE A 184 -10.24 -12.39 -14.61
CA ILE A 184 -11.45 -11.63 -14.33
C ILE A 184 -11.06 -10.17 -14.02
N TYR A 185 -10.09 -9.97 -13.15
CA TYR A 185 -9.59 -8.65 -12.78
C TYR A 185 -8.99 -7.89 -13.98
N ARG A 186 -8.20 -8.56 -14.83
CA ARG A 186 -7.68 -7.93 -16.04
C ARG A 186 -8.81 -7.36 -16.90
N GLY A 187 -9.90 -8.10 -17.07
CA GLY A 187 -11.09 -7.64 -17.82
C GLY A 187 -11.75 -6.43 -17.17
N LEU A 188 -11.93 -6.45 -15.86
CA LEU A 188 -12.47 -5.32 -15.09
C LEU A 188 -11.54 -4.09 -15.17
N TYR A 189 -10.24 -4.31 -15.04
CA TYR A 189 -9.26 -3.22 -15.11
C TYR A 189 -9.26 -2.56 -16.49
N GLN A 190 -9.24 -3.34 -17.58
CA GLN A 190 -9.30 -2.81 -18.94
C GLN A 190 -10.60 -2.04 -19.20
N ALA A 191 -11.72 -2.57 -18.74
CA ALA A 191 -13.03 -1.92 -18.84
C ALA A 191 -13.03 -0.60 -18.05
N GLY A 192 -12.60 -0.60 -16.80
CA GLY A 192 -12.55 0.59 -15.97
C GLY A 192 -11.56 1.64 -16.48
N TYR A 193 -10.40 1.22 -16.97
CA TYR A 193 -9.43 2.12 -17.60
C TYR A 193 -10.02 2.79 -18.85
N THR A 194 -10.69 2.01 -19.72
CA THR A 194 -11.38 2.52 -20.91
C THR A 194 -12.50 3.49 -20.54
N GLY A 195 -13.29 3.17 -19.50
CA GLY A 195 -14.33 4.05 -18.98
C GLY A 195 -13.80 5.40 -18.50
N LEU A 196 -12.69 5.37 -17.74
CA LEU A 196 -12.03 6.60 -17.30
C LEU A 196 -11.47 7.40 -18.47
N GLN A 197 -10.86 6.76 -19.47
CA GLN A 197 -10.35 7.45 -20.66
C GLN A 197 -11.46 8.11 -21.51
N ALA A 198 -12.67 7.56 -21.50
CA ALA A 198 -13.82 8.17 -22.17
C ALA A 198 -14.27 9.49 -21.51
N ALA A 199 -13.88 9.71 -20.23
CA ALA A 199 -14.23 10.90 -19.46
C ALA A 199 -13.05 11.86 -19.22
N ILE A 200 -11.82 11.34 -19.17
CA ILE A 200 -10.61 12.07 -18.78
C ILE A 200 -9.51 11.77 -19.81
N SER A 201 -8.91 12.80 -20.39
CA SER A 201 -7.88 12.66 -21.44
C SER A 201 -6.62 11.90 -20.98
N SER A 202 -6.23 12.03 -19.72
CA SER A 202 -5.03 11.38 -19.16
C SER A 202 -5.25 11.02 -17.69
N PRO A 203 -6.09 10.02 -17.39
CA PRO A 203 -6.36 9.62 -16.02
C PRO A 203 -5.13 8.96 -15.38
N THR A 204 -4.86 9.26 -14.11
CA THR A 204 -3.88 8.51 -13.31
C THR A 204 -4.58 7.29 -12.72
N VAL A 205 -4.24 6.08 -13.24
CA VAL A 205 -4.92 4.84 -12.88
C VAL A 205 -3.93 3.81 -12.37
N LEU A 206 -4.18 3.28 -11.18
CA LEU A 206 -3.39 2.24 -10.55
C LEU A 206 -3.97 0.86 -10.85
N PHE A 207 -3.08 -0.10 -11.05
CA PHE A 207 -3.40 -1.54 -11.18
C PHE A 207 -2.94 -2.27 -9.93
N GLY A 208 -3.73 -3.20 -9.42
CA GLY A 208 -3.33 -4.13 -8.35
C GLY A 208 -4.18 -4.03 -7.11
N GLU A 209 -3.76 -3.22 -6.13
CA GLU A 209 -4.23 -3.27 -4.74
C GLU A 209 -4.30 -4.72 -4.22
N THR A 210 -3.22 -5.49 -4.48
CA THR A 210 -3.21 -6.91 -4.14
C THR A 210 -2.93 -7.13 -2.66
N ALA A 211 -3.67 -8.06 -2.04
CA ALA A 211 -3.38 -8.60 -0.71
C ALA A 211 -1.97 -9.23 -0.69
N PRO A 212 -1.27 -9.22 0.48
CA PRO A 212 0.16 -9.53 0.55
C PRO A 212 0.50 -11.01 0.39
N THR A 213 -0.44 -11.90 0.70
CA THR A 213 -0.20 -13.34 0.79
C THR A 213 -1.25 -14.14 0.02
N GLY A 214 -0.93 -15.39 -0.26
CA GLY A 214 -1.84 -16.31 -0.90
C GLY A 214 -1.17 -17.61 -1.34
N TYR A 215 -1.83 -18.31 -2.22
CA TYR A 215 -1.34 -19.55 -2.80
C TYR A 215 -0.87 -19.31 -4.24
N SER A 216 0.28 -19.87 -4.59
CA SER A 216 0.74 -19.89 -5.99
C SER A 216 0.06 -20.99 -6.80
N LYS A 217 -0.43 -22.02 -6.12
CA LYS A 217 -1.16 -23.18 -6.67
C LYS A 217 -2.06 -23.77 -5.60
N VAL A 218 -3.20 -24.30 -5.97
CA VAL A 218 -4.08 -25.05 -5.06
C VAL A 218 -4.27 -26.48 -5.57
N ASN A 219 -4.47 -27.40 -4.64
CA ASN A 219 -4.76 -28.81 -4.96
C ASN A 219 -6.25 -29.09 -4.73
N VAL A 220 -7.04 -28.92 -5.77
CA VAL A 220 -8.50 -29.10 -5.72
C VAL A 220 -8.92 -30.54 -5.39
N HIS A 221 -8.08 -31.54 -5.71
CA HIS A 221 -8.37 -32.94 -5.37
C HIS A 221 -8.20 -33.22 -3.87
N ARG A 222 -7.26 -32.55 -3.20
CA ARG A 222 -6.99 -32.74 -1.78
C ARG A 222 -7.85 -31.85 -0.90
N GLU A 223 -8.08 -30.62 -1.31
CA GLU A 223 -8.71 -29.57 -0.48
C GLU A 223 -10.20 -29.34 -0.87
N HIS A 224 -10.65 -29.96 -1.96
CA HIS A 224 -12.04 -29.87 -2.47
C HIS A 224 -12.48 -28.38 -2.63
N SER A 225 -13.71 -28.08 -2.25
CA SER A 225 -14.26 -26.72 -2.39
C SER A 225 -13.53 -25.64 -1.58
N ARG A 226 -12.79 -26.00 -0.51
CA ARG A 226 -12.00 -25.05 0.28
C ARG A 226 -10.85 -24.45 -0.52
N ALA A 227 -10.22 -25.23 -1.42
CA ALA A 227 -9.16 -24.75 -2.29
C ALA A 227 -9.58 -23.51 -3.10
N LEU A 228 -10.86 -23.46 -3.49
CA LEU A 228 -11.39 -22.38 -4.33
C LEU A 228 -11.59 -21.05 -3.59
N LEU A 229 -11.51 -21.07 -2.25
CA LEU A 229 -11.65 -19.91 -1.37
C LEU A 229 -10.31 -19.33 -0.90
N HIS A 230 -9.19 -19.91 -1.30
CA HIS A 230 -7.87 -19.37 -0.97
C HIS A 230 -7.54 -18.16 -1.82
N ASP A 231 -6.83 -17.21 -1.24
CA ASP A 231 -6.26 -16.07 -1.95
C ASP A 231 -5.26 -16.55 -3.01
N VAL A 232 -5.14 -15.83 -4.11
CA VAL A 232 -4.05 -16.02 -5.07
C VAL A 232 -2.85 -15.18 -4.63
N ALA A 233 -1.68 -15.77 -4.49
CA ALA A 233 -0.46 -15.05 -4.10
C ALA A 233 -0.17 -13.88 -5.06
N PRO A 234 0.21 -12.68 -4.58
CA PRO A 234 0.24 -11.46 -5.37
C PRO A 234 1.13 -11.52 -6.62
N LEU A 235 2.29 -12.19 -6.58
CA LEU A 235 3.13 -12.30 -7.76
C LEU A 235 2.63 -13.36 -8.75
N ALA A 236 1.96 -14.41 -8.29
CA ALA A 236 1.25 -15.34 -9.16
C ALA A 236 0.07 -14.63 -9.84
N PHE A 237 -0.69 -13.84 -9.08
CA PHE A 237 -1.77 -13.00 -9.58
C PHE A 237 -1.27 -12.02 -10.67
N LEU A 238 -0.19 -11.31 -10.40
CA LEU A 238 0.42 -10.39 -11.35
C LEU A 238 0.78 -11.10 -12.68
N ARG A 239 1.50 -12.23 -12.58
CA ARG A 239 1.89 -12.98 -13.79
C ARG A 239 0.68 -13.43 -14.62
N GLU A 240 -0.30 -14.02 -13.98
CA GLU A 240 -1.51 -14.52 -14.66
C GLU A 240 -2.33 -13.37 -15.28
N ALA A 241 -2.49 -12.26 -14.57
CA ALA A 241 -3.17 -11.09 -15.09
C ALA A 241 -2.46 -10.48 -16.31
N LEU A 242 -1.14 -10.62 -16.39
CA LEU A 242 -0.31 -10.11 -17.48
C LEU A 242 -0.01 -11.16 -18.57
N CYS A 243 -0.60 -12.36 -18.48
CA CYS A 243 -0.33 -13.46 -19.42
C CYS A 243 1.17 -13.85 -19.47
N LEU A 244 1.79 -13.92 -18.31
CA LEU A 244 3.19 -14.32 -18.14
C LEU A 244 3.27 -15.66 -17.39
N ASN A 245 4.23 -16.49 -17.76
CA ASN A 245 4.54 -17.72 -17.04
C ASN A 245 5.40 -17.42 -15.77
N SER A 246 5.77 -18.46 -15.02
CA SER A 246 6.60 -18.36 -13.82
C SER A 246 7.98 -17.73 -14.05
N HIS A 247 8.46 -17.70 -15.28
CA HIS A 247 9.72 -17.05 -15.69
C HIS A 247 9.51 -15.65 -16.29
N TYR A 248 8.32 -15.08 -16.18
CA TYR A 248 7.94 -13.77 -16.75
C TYR A 248 8.07 -13.72 -18.29
N ARG A 249 7.92 -14.85 -18.97
CA ARG A 249 7.83 -14.93 -20.45
C ARG A 249 6.35 -14.94 -20.85
N LYS A 250 6.03 -14.31 -21.97
CA LYS A 250 4.66 -14.31 -22.50
C LYS A 250 4.15 -15.76 -22.69
N SER A 251 2.97 -16.03 -22.17
CA SER A 251 2.27 -17.33 -22.23
C SER A 251 0.87 -17.20 -22.83
N GLY A 252 0.63 -16.15 -23.62
CA GLY A 252 -0.62 -15.84 -24.29
C GLY A 252 -0.52 -14.57 -25.11
N SER A 253 -1.61 -14.20 -25.79
CA SER A 253 -1.69 -13.07 -26.71
C SER A 253 -2.12 -11.74 -26.06
N CYS A 254 -1.85 -11.54 -24.77
CA CYS A 254 -2.19 -10.29 -24.10
C CYS A 254 -1.34 -9.12 -24.61
N SER A 255 -2.00 -8.02 -24.94
CA SER A 255 -1.36 -6.74 -25.18
C SER A 255 -0.76 -6.15 -23.90
N LEU A 256 0.15 -5.19 -24.04
CA LEU A 256 0.62 -4.36 -22.95
C LEU A 256 -0.57 -3.76 -22.22
N LEU A 257 -0.56 -3.83 -20.88
CA LEU A 257 -1.60 -3.27 -20.04
C LEU A 257 -1.16 -1.85 -19.58
N PRO A 258 -1.85 -0.79 -20.04
CA PRO A 258 -1.53 0.57 -19.59
C PRO A 258 -1.86 0.75 -18.13
N MET A 259 -1.00 1.41 -17.38
CA MET A 259 -1.19 1.78 -15.97
C MET A 259 -0.23 2.89 -15.57
N SER A 260 -0.61 3.70 -14.58
CA SER A 260 0.22 4.78 -14.04
C SER A 260 1.09 4.32 -12.87
N GLY A 261 0.74 3.23 -12.22
CA GLY A 261 1.47 2.64 -11.10
C GLY A 261 0.88 1.29 -10.69
N TYR A 262 1.61 0.58 -9.83
CA TYR A 262 1.16 -0.67 -9.23
C TYR A 262 0.84 -0.46 -7.75
N ALA A 263 -0.39 -0.79 -7.36
CA ALA A 263 -0.85 -0.69 -5.98
C ALA A 263 -0.76 -2.05 -5.26
N HIS A 264 -0.40 -2.03 -3.97
CA HIS A 264 -0.19 -3.24 -3.18
C HIS A 264 -0.39 -2.97 -1.69
N HIS A 265 -0.95 -3.94 -0.97
CA HIS A 265 -1.14 -3.95 0.47
C HIS A 265 -0.04 -4.78 1.13
N ALA A 266 1.02 -4.12 1.59
CA ALA A 266 2.23 -4.81 2.06
C ALA A 266 2.19 -5.16 3.55
N TYR A 267 1.06 -5.64 4.07
CA TYR A 267 0.91 -6.00 5.49
C TYR A 267 1.99 -6.97 5.97
N THR A 268 2.23 -6.95 7.28
CA THR A 268 3.14 -7.88 7.96
C THR A 268 2.41 -8.74 8.98
N ILE A 269 3.08 -9.75 9.49
CA ILE A 269 2.59 -10.61 10.56
C ILE A 269 3.19 -10.20 11.93
N ALA A 270 2.82 -10.90 13.00
CA ALA A 270 3.34 -10.64 14.35
C ALA A 270 4.88 -10.74 14.49
N ALA A 271 5.57 -11.37 13.53
CA ALA A 271 7.03 -11.39 13.47
C ALA A 271 7.66 -10.02 13.08
N GLY A 272 6.84 -9.07 12.63
CA GLY A 272 7.23 -7.68 12.37
C GLY A 272 7.69 -7.39 10.95
N PRO A 273 8.09 -6.12 10.67
CA PRO A 273 8.30 -5.62 9.32
C PRO A 273 9.48 -6.26 8.56
N HIS A 274 10.40 -6.91 9.27
CA HIS A 274 11.53 -7.61 8.64
C HIS A 274 11.22 -9.07 8.31
N TYR A 275 9.98 -9.53 8.54
CA TYR A 275 9.58 -10.89 8.21
C TYR A 275 9.73 -11.18 6.72
N VAL A 276 10.35 -12.30 6.42
CA VAL A 276 10.51 -12.83 5.06
C VAL A 276 9.61 -14.03 4.88
N ASP A 277 8.55 -13.86 4.11
CA ASP A 277 7.61 -14.95 3.83
C ASP A 277 8.31 -16.08 3.05
N PRO A 278 8.14 -17.36 3.44
CA PRO A 278 8.72 -18.51 2.72
C PRO A 278 8.11 -18.69 1.32
N ASN A 279 6.85 -18.32 1.09
CA ASN A 279 6.27 -18.30 -0.24
C ASN A 279 6.89 -17.15 -1.05
N ARG A 280 7.57 -17.47 -2.12
CA ARG A 280 8.28 -16.48 -2.95
C ARG A 280 7.34 -15.59 -3.78
N ASP A 281 6.09 -15.97 -3.92
CA ASP A 281 5.06 -15.20 -4.60
C ASP A 281 4.33 -14.23 -3.66
N ASP A 282 4.55 -14.32 -2.34
CA ASP A 282 4.03 -13.39 -1.36
C ASP A 282 4.92 -12.15 -1.22
N VAL A 283 4.28 -11.01 -0.94
CA VAL A 283 4.95 -9.73 -0.80
C VAL A 283 4.45 -9.02 0.46
N ALA A 284 5.16 -9.18 1.55
CA ALA A 284 5.02 -8.35 2.75
C ALA A 284 5.97 -7.14 2.67
N ILE A 285 5.86 -6.21 3.62
CA ILE A 285 6.72 -5.02 3.67
C ILE A 285 8.22 -5.36 3.70
N GLY A 286 8.62 -6.41 4.39
CA GLY A 286 10.00 -6.90 4.44
C GLY A 286 10.50 -7.54 3.14
N THR A 287 9.63 -7.77 2.17
CA THR A 287 9.96 -8.43 0.90
C THR A 287 9.58 -7.60 -0.33
N LEU A 288 9.44 -6.28 -0.20
CA LEU A 288 9.08 -5.35 -1.30
C LEU A 288 10.01 -5.45 -2.52
N SER A 289 11.26 -5.84 -2.32
CA SER A 289 12.20 -6.09 -3.44
C SER A 289 11.69 -7.15 -4.42
N ARG A 290 10.88 -8.13 -3.94
CA ARG A 290 10.25 -9.13 -4.81
C ARG A 290 9.31 -8.48 -5.82
N LEU A 291 8.48 -7.54 -5.36
CA LEU A 291 7.55 -6.79 -6.22
C LEU A 291 8.32 -5.90 -7.21
N SER A 292 9.32 -5.15 -6.72
CA SER A 292 10.17 -4.31 -7.58
C SER A 292 10.81 -5.12 -8.71
N ASN A 293 11.35 -6.30 -8.38
CA ASN A 293 11.94 -7.22 -9.35
C ASN A 293 10.90 -7.82 -10.33
N ALA A 294 9.73 -8.19 -9.81
CA ALA A 294 8.63 -8.74 -10.63
C ALA A 294 8.15 -7.73 -11.68
N LEU A 295 7.93 -6.48 -11.26
CA LEU A 295 7.54 -5.39 -12.16
C LEU A 295 8.63 -5.09 -13.19
N GLY A 296 9.91 -5.14 -12.81
CA GLY A 296 11.03 -5.01 -13.75
C GLY A 296 11.02 -6.11 -14.82
N LYS A 297 10.80 -7.37 -14.43
CA LYS A 297 10.69 -8.52 -15.36
C LYS A 297 9.46 -8.41 -16.26
N ALA A 298 8.31 -7.98 -15.73
CA ALA A 298 7.08 -7.80 -16.51
C ALA A 298 7.23 -6.67 -17.54
N ALA A 299 7.93 -5.59 -17.19
CA ALA A 299 8.28 -4.51 -18.12
C ALA A 299 9.25 -4.98 -19.22
N ALA A 300 10.28 -5.75 -18.88
CA ALA A 300 11.21 -6.34 -19.84
C ALA A 300 10.49 -7.31 -20.82
N ALA A 301 9.41 -7.94 -20.38
CA ALA A 301 8.54 -8.75 -21.25
C ALA A 301 7.53 -7.91 -22.06
N HIS A 302 7.58 -6.58 -22.01
CA HIS A 302 6.62 -5.66 -22.65
C HIS A 302 5.15 -5.97 -22.30
N ALA A 303 4.90 -6.37 -21.04
CA ALA A 303 3.54 -6.62 -20.54
C ALA A 303 2.95 -5.39 -19.81
N ILE A 304 3.80 -4.50 -19.29
CA ILE A 304 3.47 -3.26 -18.61
C ILE A 304 4.49 -2.16 -18.97
N PRO A 305 4.19 -0.87 -18.71
CA PRO A 305 5.17 0.22 -18.84
C PRO A 305 6.40 0.01 -17.96
N ALA A 306 7.55 0.53 -18.39
CA ALA A 306 8.80 0.51 -17.62
C ALA A 306 8.74 1.48 -16.42
N ASN A 307 9.55 1.19 -15.40
CA ASN A 307 9.76 2.08 -14.23
C ASN A 307 8.50 2.47 -13.46
N LEU A 308 7.47 1.61 -13.47
CA LEU A 308 6.23 1.88 -12.75
C LEU A 308 6.49 2.15 -11.26
N PRO A 309 5.93 3.23 -10.71
CA PRO A 309 5.96 3.46 -9.27
C PRO A 309 5.11 2.43 -8.52
N ILE A 310 5.50 2.14 -7.28
CA ILE A 310 4.77 1.28 -6.36
C ILE A 310 4.01 2.19 -5.37
N TRP A 311 2.74 1.91 -5.20
CA TRP A 311 1.85 2.55 -4.23
C TRP A 311 1.48 1.53 -3.18
N LEU A 312 1.91 1.75 -1.93
CA LEU A 312 1.43 0.95 -0.80
C LEU A 312 0.14 1.58 -0.29
N THR A 313 -0.97 1.12 -0.85
CA THR A 313 -2.28 1.74 -0.68
C THR A 313 -2.98 1.37 0.62
N GLU A 314 -2.54 0.29 1.27
CA GLU A 314 -2.86 -0.05 2.64
C GLU A 314 -1.65 -0.61 3.37
N PHE A 315 -1.51 -0.19 4.61
CA PHE A 315 -0.61 -0.79 5.59
C PHE A 315 -1.12 -0.52 7.01
N GLY A 316 -0.86 -1.46 7.90
CA GLY A 316 -1.10 -1.31 9.32
C GLY A 316 -0.63 -2.53 10.07
N VAL A 317 -0.19 -2.36 11.30
CA VAL A 317 0.25 -3.44 12.16
C VAL A 317 -0.89 -3.81 13.11
N GLN A 318 -1.31 -5.07 13.07
CA GLN A 318 -2.36 -5.58 13.95
C GLN A 318 -1.89 -5.55 15.41
N SER A 319 -2.69 -4.94 16.29
CA SER A 319 -2.48 -5.03 17.73
C SER A 319 -3.42 -6.07 18.37
N LYS A 320 -3.14 -6.45 19.62
CA LYS A 320 -4.12 -7.20 20.42
C LYS A 320 -5.41 -6.39 20.56
N PRO A 321 -6.61 -7.03 20.52
CA PRO A 321 -6.84 -8.45 20.83
C PRO A 321 -6.78 -9.42 19.64
N ASN A 322 -6.31 -9.02 18.44
CA ASN A 322 -6.11 -9.98 17.36
C ASN A 322 -5.20 -11.12 17.85
N ARG A 323 -5.72 -12.37 17.84
CA ARG A 323 -5.02 -13.53 18.44
C ARG A 323 -3.88 -14.04 17.57
N PHE A 324 -3.93 -13.85 16.26
CA PHE A 324 -3.00 -14.45 15.30
C PHE A 324 -1.90 -13.49 14.88
N LEU A 325 -2.26 -12.25 14.58
CA LEU A 325 -1.35 -11.26 14.04
C LEU A 325 -1.04 -10.13 15.04
N GLY A 326 -1.80 -10.08 16.16
CA GLY A 326 -1.75 -8.96 17.10
C GLY A 326 -0.50 -8.92 17.97
N VAL A 327 0.24 -7.83 17.87
CA VAL A 327 1.36 -7.48 18.74
C VAL A 327 0.91 -6.57 19.90
N SER A 328 1.81 -6.23 20.83
CA SER A 328 1.51 -5.19 21.81
C SER A 328 1.38 -3.82 21.11
N VAL A 329 0.62 -2.89 21.68
CA VAL A 329 0.45 -1.54 21.11
C VAL A 329 1.76 -0.75 21.05
N ALA A 330 2.73 -1.06 21.90
CA ALA A 330 4.07 -0.48 21.82
C ALA A 330 4.84 -1.01 20.60
N GLN A 331 4.77 -2.32 20.34
CA GLN A 331 5.34 -2.93 19.13
C GLN A 331 4.59 -2.47 17.88
N GLN A 332 3.28 -2.23 17.95
CA GLN A 332 2.53 -1.67 16.83
C GLN A 332 3.15 -0.35 16.38
N ALA A 333 3.39 0.58 17.31
CA ALA A 333 3.98 1.88 16.99
C ALA A 333 5.42 1.78 16.47
N GLU A 334 6.22 0.86 17.01
CA GLU A 334 7.59 0.60 16.56
C GLU A 334 7.60 -0.03 15.16
N PHE A 335 6.79 -1.04 14.93
CA PHE A 335 6.73 -1.77 13.66
C PHE A 335 6.18 -0.91 12.53
N ASP A 336 5.23 -0.03 12.83
CA ASP A 336 4.69 0.93 11.86
C ASP A 336 5.79 1.89 11.37
N ALA A 337 6.57 2.47 12.29
CA ALA A 337 7.69 3.34 11.94
C ALA A 337 8.79 2.61 11.14
N ILE A 338 9.10 1.35 11.48
CA ILE A 338 10.06 0.53 10.73
C ILE A 338 9.53 0.24 9.33
N ALA A 339 8.25 -0.09 9.19
CA ALA A 339 7.63 -0.35 7.90
C ALA A 339 7.67 0.88 6.99
N GLU A 340 7.40 2.06 7.52
CA GLU A 340 7.50 3.31 6.80
C GLU A 340 8.95 3.60 6.35
N GLN A 341 9.94 3.34 7.21
CA GLN A 341 11.35 3.44 6.83
C GLN A 341 11.72 2.47 5.70
N ILE A 342 11.23 1.23 5.73
CA ILE A 342 11.45 0.24 4.67
C ILE A 342 10.84 0.73 3.35
N ALA A 343 9.61 1.23 3.40
CA ALA A 343 8.92 1.81 2.24
C ALA A 343 9.71 3.00 1.67
N TRP A 344 10.12 3.94 2.53
CA TRP A 344 10.93 5.11 2.17
C TRP A 344 12.28 4.74 1.56
N SER A 345 12.90 3.65 2.03
CA SER A 345 14.18 3.17 1.51
C SER A 345 14.08 2.52 0.13
N ASN A 346 12.88 2.25 -0.38
CA ASN A 346 12.69 1.68 -1.71
C ASN A 346 12.40 2.81 -2.73
N PRO A 347 13.30 3.07 -3.71
CA PRO A 347 13.18 4.20 -4.63
C PRO A 347 11.93 4.15 -5.53
N ARG A 348 11.31 2.99 -5.67
CA ARG A 348 10.09 2.83 -6.47
C ARG A 348 8.81 3.09 -5.68
N VAL A 349 8.86 3.10 -4.34
CA VAL A 349 7.68 3.35 -3.50
C VAL A 349 7.42 4.85 -3.41
N VAL A 350 6.32 5.31 -4.02
CA VAL A 350 5.94 6.73 -4.07
C VAL A 350 4.81 7.09 -3.11
N ALA A 351 4.15 6.08 -2.55
CA ALA A 351 3.07 6.27 -1.58
C ALA A 351 3.09 5.19 -0.51
N PHE A 352 2.77 5.56 0.71
CA PHE A 352 2.57 4.69 1.87
C PHE A 352 1.31 5.12 2.60
N SER A 353 0.35 4.22 2.80
CA SER A 353 -0.95 4.52 3.39
C SER A 353 -1.14 3.82 4.72
N GLN A 354 -1.59 4.57 5.73
CA GLN A 354 -2.05 4.01 7.00
C GLN A 354 -3.50 3.54 6.89
N TYR A 355 -3.75 2.35 7.35
CA TYR A 355 -5.06 1.70 7.53
C TYR A 355 -5.21 1.30 8.99
N LEU A 356 -5.97 1.91 9.83
CA LEU A 356 -7.07 2.83 9.96
C LEU A 356 -6.73 3.98 10.94
N LEU A 357 -7.69 4.91 11.17
CA LEU A 357 -7.65 5.84 12.29
C LEU A 357 -8.07 5.15 13.58
N ARG A 358 -9.16 4.40 13.54
CA ARG A 358 -9.76 3.70 14.69
C ARG A 358 -9.90 2.23 14.40
N ASP A 359 -9.63 1.38 15.40
CA ASP A 359 -9.84 -0.06 15.29
C ASP A 359 -11.30 -0.39 14.94
N ASP A 360 -11.48 -1.44 14.17
CA ASP A 360 -12.78 -2.04 13.96
C ASP A 360 -13.30 -2.69 15.25
N PRO A 361 -14.61 -2.79 15.44
CA PRO A 361 -15.19 -3.58 16.53
C PRO A 361 -14.71 -5.04 16.47
N VAL A 362 -14.47 -5.62 17.65
CA VAL A 362 -14.23 -7.07 17.76
C VAL A 362 -15.53 -7.78 17.38
N GLY A 363 -15.50 -8.59 16.34
CA GLY A 363 -16.69 -9.20 15.75
C GLY A 363 -16.98 -8.70 14.33
N GLY A 364 -16.26 -7.68 13.88
CA GLY A 364 -16.24 -7.14 12.52
C GLY A 364 -17.35 -6.17 12.18
N ALA A 365 -17.11 -5.41 11.11
CA ALA A 365 -18.18 -4.73 10.41
C ALA A 365 -19.09 -5.77 9.73
N PRO A 366 -20.41 -5.49 9.57
CA PRO A 366 -21.29 -6.37 8.81
C PRO A 366 -20.71 -6.64 7.41
N GLY A 367 -20.46 -7.89 7.07
CA GLY A 367 -19.91 -8.31 5.78
C GLY A 367 -18.41 -8.62 5.78
N ALA A 368 -17.67 -8.39 6.86
CA ALA A 368 -16.26 -8.76 6.93
C ALA A 368 -16.08 -10.29 6.96
N SER A 369 -15.28 -10.80 6.04
CA SER A 369 -14.96 -12.23 5.91
C SER A 369 -14.11 -12.73 7.07
N VAL A 370 -14.52 -13.85 7.66
CA VAL A 370 -13.86 -14.46 8.83
C VAL A 370 -12.84 -15.48 8.35
N HIS A 371 -11.58 -15.07 8.17
CA HIS A 371 -10.48 -16.05 8.18
C HIS A 371 -9.64 -15.78 9.43
N GLY A 372 -9.76 -16.70 10.41
CA GLY A 372 -8.90 -16.71 11.59
C GLY A 372 -9.41 -16.03 12.87
N GLY A 373 -10.69 -15.89 13.09
CA GLY A 373 -11.23 -15.78 14.48
C GLY A 373 -11.20 -14.42 15.19
N THR A 374 -10.79 -13.33 14.54
CA THR A 374 -11.14 -11.96 14.92
C THR A 374 -11.57 -11.23 13.68
N VAL A 375 -12.81 -10.84 13.67
CA VAL A 375 -13.40 -10.06 12.60
C VAL A 375 -13.09 -8.60 12.90
N GLY A 376 -12.41 -7.93 11.99
CA GLY A 376 -12.02 -6.53 12.10
C GLY A 376 -10.52 -6.27 12.26
N PHE A 377 -10.10 -5.11 11.83
CA PHE A 377 -8.71 -4.68 11.84
C PHE A 377 -8.40 -3.90 13.11
N GLN A 378 -7.34 -4.31 13.82
CA GLN A 378 -6.82 -3.64 15.02
C GLN A 378 -5.58 -2.82 14.68
N THR A 379 -5.57 -2.22 13.49
CA THR A 379 -4.45 -1.45 12.94
C THR A 379 -4.54 0.05 13.23
N GLY A 380 -5.64 0.49 13.83
CA GLY A 380 -5.93 1.90 14.10
C GLY A 380 -4.92 2.57 15.02
N LEU A 381 -4.82 3.89 14.87
CA LEU A 381 -4.11 4.77 15.81
C LEU A 381 -4.87 4.87 17.15
N GLU A 382 -6.15 4.59 17.12
CA GLU A 382 -7.06 4.57 18.28
C GLU A 382 -7.67 3.19 18.48
N TYR A 383 -8.02 2.91 19.72
CA TYR A 383 -8.91 1.79 20.03
C TYR A 383 -10.33 2.05 19.51
N VAL A 384 -11.17 1.02 19.50
CA VAL A 384 -12.60 1.10 19.10
C VAL A 384 -13.35 2.23 19.82
N ASN A 385 -13.02 2.51 21.08
CA ASN A 385 -13.64 3.56 21.88
C ASN A 385 -13.06 4.96 21.66
N GLY A 386 -12.15 5.14 20.69
CA GLY A 386 -11.52 6.41 20.37
C GLY A 386 -10.38 6.82 21.31
N LYS A 387 -9.96 5.97 22.27
CA LYS A 387 -8.78 6.25 23.08
C LYS A 387 -7.52 6.08 22.24
N PRO A 388 -6.56 7.02 22.30
CA PRO A 388 -5.34 6.93 21.52
C PRO A 388 -4.43 5.77 22.00
N LYS A 389 -3.81 5.08 21.03
CA LYS A 389 -2.73 4.13 21.26
C LYS A 389 -1.37 4.85 21.20
N PRO A 390 -0.25 4.22 21.58
CA PRO A 390 1.09 4.79 21.38
C PRO A 390 1.38 5.18 19.92
N LEU A 391 0.83 4.45 18.93
CA LEU A 391 0.92 4.78 17.51
C LEU A 391 0.36 6.17 17.20
N TYR A 392 -0.69 6.62 17.88
CA TYR A 392 -1.23 7.97 17.71
C TYR A 392 -0.21 9.07 17.97
N ALA A 393 0.63 8.89 19.00
CA ALA A 393 1.68 9.84 19.34
C ALA A 393 2.93 9.70 18.45
N SER A 394 3.23 8.48 17.95
CA SER A 394 4.37 8.28 17.04
C SER A 394 4.07 8.70 15.61
N TRP A 395 2.82 8.62 15.17
CA TRP A 395 2.43 8.91 13.80
C TRP A 395 2.89 10.28 13.27
N PRO A 396 2.72 11.42 13.97
CA PRO A 396 3.21 12.72 13.49
C PRO A 396 4.74 12.81 13.40
N VAL A 397 5.45 12.02 14.22
CA VAL A 397 6.90 12.06 14.38
C VAL A 397 7.48 10.63 14.52
N PRO A 398 7.34 9.77 13.50
CA PRO A 398 7.87 8.42 13.57
C PRO A 398 9.38 8.44 13.74
N LEU A 399 9.89 7.43 14.43
CA LEU A 399 11.31 7.29 14.75
C LEU A 399 11.67 5.80 14.71
N THR A 400 12.81 5.49 14.08
CA THR A 400 13.43 4.15 14.16
C THR A 400 14.86 4.27 14.71
N ALA A 401 15.34 3.20 15.34
CA ALA A 401 16.71 3.07 15.80
C ALA A 401 17.25 1.70 15.39
N THR A 402 18.17 1.68 14.43
CA THR A 402 18.82 0.46 13.96
C THR A 402 20.23 0.40 14.52
N LYS A 403 20.61 -0.73 15.12
CA LYS A 403 21.99 -0.93 15.58
C LYS A 403 22.95 -0.88 14.38
N SER A 404 24.01 -0.13 14.52
CA SER A 404 25.08 0.02 13.53
C SER A 404 26.45 -0.24 14.17
N HIS A 405 27.50 -0.30 13.37
CA HIS A 405 28.86 -0.52 13.89
C HIS A 405 29.24 0.61 14.88
N GLY A 406 29.34 0.28 16.15
CA GLY A 406 29.70 1.21 17.22
C GLY A 406 28.59 2.11 17.74
N GLY A 407 27.31 1.92 17.37
CA GLY A 407 26.23 2.78 17.84
C GLY A 407 24.87 2.48 17.23
N PHE A 408 24.16 3.55 16.83
CA PHE A 408 22.84 3.46 16.20
C PHE A 408 22.76 4.39 14.99
N SER A 409 21.98 3.96 13.99
CA SER A 409 21.45 4.79 12.93
C SER A 409 19.99 5.07 13.24
N LEU A 410 19.66 6.36 13.41
CA LEU A 410 18.30 6.82 13.64
C LEU A 410 17.74 7.39 12.35
N TRP A 411 16.49 7.10 12.06
CA TRP A 411 15.70 7.68 10.98
C TRP A 411 14.40 8.24 11.56
N GLY A 412 13.92 9.34 11.02
CA GLY A 412 12.65 9.91 11.43
C GLY A 412 12.04 10.82 10.37
N TYR A 413 10.78 11.16 10.62
CA TYR A 413 9.97 11.98 9.76
C TYR A 413 9.10 12.95 10.58
N VAL A 414 8.84 14.14 10.09
CA VAL A 414 7.89 15.11 10.67
C VAL A 414 6.78 15.37 9.66
N ARG A 415 5.61 14.77 9.86
CA ARG A 415 4.49 14.82 8.89
C ARG A 415 3.91 16.21 8.69
N ASN A 416 3.88 17.00 9.76
CA ASN A 416 3.38 18.38 9.72
C ASN A 416 4.41 19.41 9.21
N ALA A 417 5.61 18.98 8.83
CA ALA A 417 6.60 19.91 8.31
C ALA A 417 6.15 20.49 6.97
N THR A 418 6.27 21.80 6.85
CA THR A 418 6.01 22.58 5.60
C THR A 418 7.29 23.01 4.91
N GLY A 419 8.40 22.43 5.30
CA GLY A 419 9.75 22.70 4.83
C GLY A 419 10.77 22.17 5.84
N PRO A 420 12.06 22.50 5.70
CA PRO A 420 13.06 22.12 6.69
C PRO A 420 12.68 22.63 8.08
N THR A 421 12.70 21.75 9.07
CA THR A 421 12.35 22.07 10.45
C THR A 421 13.32 21.40 11.42
N THR A 422 13.37 21.90 12.65
CA THR A 422 14.29 21.41 13.67
C THR A 422 13.60 20.44 14.60
N VAL A 423 14.18 19.25 14.79
CA VAL A 423 13.73 18.24 15.74
C VAL A 423 14.77 18.02 16.84
N THR A 424 14.32 17.72 18.04
CA THR A 424 15.17 17.34 19.17
C THR A 424 15.13 15.85 19.35
N VAL A 425 16.28 15.18 19.17
CA VAL A 425 16.45 13.77 19.46
C VAL A 425 16.87 13.61 20.92
N LEU A 426 16.15 12.79 21.66
CA LEU A 426 16.38 12.53 23.08
C LEU A 426 16.88 11.10 23.26
N VAL A 427 17.75 10.90 24.24
CA VAL A 427 18.28 9.59 24.62
C VAL A 427 18.14 9.36 26.12
N ARG A 428 17.77 8.15 26.50
CA ARG A 428 17.86 7.62 27.85
C ARG A 428 18.93 6.54 27.89
N LEU A 429 19.96 6.76 28.65
CA LEU A 429 21.07 5.82 28.80
C LEU A 429 20.69 4.64 29.72
N LYS A 430 21.41 3.54 29.63
CA LYS A 430 21.25 2.38 30.52
C LYS A 430 21.49 2.84 31.98
N GLY A 431 20.58 2.48 32.86
CA GLY A 431 20.63 2.87 34.29
C GLY A 431 20.09 4.27 34.61
N SER A 432 19.72 5.09 33.59
CA SER A 432 19.08 6.39 33.78
C SER A 432 17.56 6.28 33.73
N HIS A 433 16.86 7.07 34.55
CA HIS A 433 15.39 7.22 34.50
C HIS A 433 14.95 8.43 33.70
N SER A 434 15.86 9.35 33.35
CA SER A 434 15.56 10.59 32.62
C SER A 434 16.12 10.59 31.21
N TYR A 435 15.42 11.31 30.31
CA TYR A 435 15.88 11.61 28.96
C TYR A 435 16.72 12.89 28.97
N ARG A 436 17.78 12.88 28.17
CA ARG A 436 18.57 14.06 27.85
C ARG A 436 18.57 14.30 26.35
N THR A 437 18.81 15.53 25.95
CA THR A 437 19.02 15.84 24.51
C THR A 437 20.28 15.12 24.03
N LEU A 438 20.11 14.31 23.00
CA LEU A 438 21.22 13.70 22.26
C LEU A 438 21.76 14.68 21.22
N LYS A 439 20.84 15.19 20.39
CA LYS A 439 21.17 16.13 19.32
C LYS A 439 19.92 16.83 18.81
N THR A 440 20.11 18.02 18.28
CA THR A 440 19.14 18.72 17.45
C THR A 440 19.53 18.50 15.99
N VAL A 441 18.58 18.10 15.14
CA VAL A 441 18.78 17.85 13.71
C VAL A 441 17.77 18.65 12.90
N THR A 442 18.17 19.08 11.70
CA THR A 442 17.28 19.72 10.75
C THR A 442 16.81 18.68 9.73
N THR A 443 15.52 18.64 9.46
CA THR A 443 14.93 17.78 8.44
C THR A 443 15.25 18.31 7.02
N ASN A 444 15.09 17.47 6.00
CA ASN A 444 15.03 17.96 4.62
C ASN A 444 13.70 18.72 4.37
N SER A 445 13.50 19.24 3.16
CA SER A 445 12.29 19.98 2.77
C SER A 445 10.99 19.17 2.86
N LEU A 446 11.07 17.86 2.95
CA LEU A 446 9.93 16.95 3.08
C LEU A 446 9.72 16.43 4.50
N GLY A 447 10.51 16.88 5.47
CA GLY A 447 10.38 16.49 6.86
C GLY A 447 11.20 15.27 7.29
N TYR A 448 11.98 14.63 6.39
CA TYR A 448 12.81 13.46 6.74
C TYR A 448 14.16 13.86 7.31
N TRP A 449 14.68 13.05 8.24
CA TRP A 449 16.00 13.23 8.82
C TRP A 449 16.64 11.88 9.19
N THR A 450 17.96 11.86 9.24
CA THR A 450 18.75 10.73 9.71
C THR A 450 19.83 11.21 10.66
N LEU A 451 20.25 10.34 11.60
CA LEU A 451 21.32 10.64 12.55
C LEU A 451 22.09 9.38 12.92
N GLY A 452 23.39 9.35 12.60
CA GLY A 452 24.32 8.37 13.17
C GLY A 452 24.76 8.82 14.56
N THR A 453 24.83 7.91 15.53
CA THR A 453 25.30 8.20 16.88
C THR A 453 26.03 7.02 17.52
N SER A 454 27.13 7.31 18.24
CA SER A 454 27.85 6.35 19.08
C SER A 454 27.28 6.27 20.50
N ALA A 455 26.23 7.03 20.81
CA ALA A 455 25.59 7.00 22.14
C ALA A 455 25.10 5.58 22.44
N ARG A 456 25.50 5.04 23.58
CA ARG A 456 25.03 3.75 24.09
C ARG A 456 23.67 3.93 24.77
N GLY A 457 22.67 4.35 23.98
CA GLY A 457 21.31 4.55 24.42
C GLY A 457 20.60 3.23 24.71
N GLN A 458 19.62 3.28 25.62
CA GLN A 458 18.67 2.20 25.85
C GLN A 458 17.35 2.50 25.16
N PHE A 459 16.98 3.79 25.11
CA PHE A 459 15.78 4.25 24.43
C PHE A 459 16.03 5.60 23.80
N PHE A 460 15.37 5.83 22.68
CA PHE A 460 15.37 7.10 21.97
C PHE A 460 13.94 7.64 21.88
N ARG A 461 13.84 8.97 21.78
CA ARG A 461 12.60 9.69 21.48
C ARG A 461 12.91 10.84 20.53
N VAL A 462 11.89 11.26 19.80
CA VAL A 462 11.93 12.51 19.04
C VAL A 462 10.89 13.48 19.56
N ARG A 463 11.25 14.75 19.59
CA ARG A 463 10.37 15.86 19.95
C ARG A 463 10.44 16.90 18.86
N TRP A 464 9.27 17.39 18.47
CA TRP A 464 9.12 18.49 17.55
C TRP A 464 8.05 19.45 18.06
N THR A 465 8.26 20.76 17.86
CA THR A 465 7.25 21.78 18.13
C THR A 465 6.90 22.46 16.82
N SER A 466 5.61 22.48 16.48
CA SER A 466 5.14 23.10 15.24
C SER A 466 5.28 24.64 15.32
N PRO A 467 5.22 25.35 14.18
CA PRO A 467 5.22 26.82 14.18
C PRO A 467 4.11 27.44 15.04
N GLU A 468 2.97 26.76 15.17
CA GLU A 468 1.82 27.17 15.99
C GLU A 468 2.01 26.84 17.49
N GLY A 469 3.16 26.32 17.89
CA GLY A 469 3.48 25.99 19.27
C GLY A 469 2.98 24.63 19.75
N VAL A 470 2.43 23.79 18.90
CA VAL A 470 1.97 22.44 19.27
C VAL A 470 3.17 21.50 19.40
N ARG A 471 3.32 20.88 20.57
CA ARG A 471 4.41 19.94 20.84
C ARG A 471 4.00 18.52 20.52
N TYR A 472 4.78 17.87 19.68
CA TYR A 472 4.70 16.45 19.33
C TYR A 472 5.88 15.71 19.95
N GLU A 473 5.62 14.60 20.61
CA GLU A 473 6.66 13.75 21.19
C GLU A 473 6.28 12.29 20.99
N GLY A 474 7.13 11.56 20.27
CA GLY A 474 6.95 10.13 20.01
C GLY A 474 7.16 9.27 21.26
N PRO A 475 6.61 8.04 21.30
CA PRO A 475 6.90 7.07 22.37
C PRO A 475 8.38 6.69 22.37
N PRO A 476 8.89 6.06 23.47
CA PRO A 476 10.24 5.55 23.49
C PRO A 476 10.39 4.35 22.55
N ILE A 477 11.44 4.35 21.75
CA ILE A 477 11.86 3.22 20.92
C ILE A 477 13.23 2.71 21.38
N LYS A 478 13.55 1.45 21.05
CA LYS A 478 14.78 0.78 21.51
C LYS A 478 15.67 0.37 20.33
#